data_a83ef6a589d87dcef60329839eac9d16
#
_entry.id   a83ef6a589d87dcef60329839eac9d16
#
_cell.length_a   1.000
_cell.length_b   1.000
_cell.length_c   1.000
_cell.angle_alpha   90.00
_cell.angle_beta   90.00
_cell.angle_gamma   90.00
#
_symmetry.space_group_name_H-M   'P 1'
#
loop_
_entity.id
_entity.type
_entity.pdbx_description
1 polymer ?
#
loop_
_entity_poly.entity_id
_entity_poly.type
_entity_poly.pdbx_seq_one_letter_code
_entity_poly.pdbx_strand_id
1 'polypeptide(L)'
;MGGSVIHKINLATFEKELLQIGSNPRAIVLSPDNSILYATLNSSGRVVASDLATKKLIKSVKTGSASRSLDISSDGSALYVVNFTSDTISKVRTSDFKVLQKIKACNEPIGITYEPLHKRVWVACYGGAIKVFSDSLVR
;
A
#
# COMPACT_ATOMS: atom_id res chain seq x y z
N MET A 1 16.18 3.07 12.10
CA MET A 1 15.27 2.39 11.16
C MET A 1 15.52 2.91 9.76
N GLY A 2 15.76 2.07 8.79
CA GLY A 2 16.06 2.52 7.44
C GLY A 2 16.51 1.41 6.51
N GLY A 3 15.94 0.20 6.66
CA GLY A 3 16.18 -0.85 5.69
C GLY A 3 15.60 -0.48 4.31
N SER A 4 16.12 -1.08 3.28
CA SER A 4 15.66 -0.91 1.89
C SER A 4 15.19 -2.23 1.26
N VAL A 5 15.12 -3.28 2.07
CA VAL A 5 14.81 -4.64 1.62
C VAL A 5 13.59 -5.19 2.33
N ILE A 6 12.88 -6.06 1.64
CA ILE A 6 11.91 -6.98 2.20
C ILE A 6 12.53 -8.38 2.21
N HIS A 7 12.33 -9.10 3.30
CA HIS A 7 12.76 -10.49 3.44
C HIS A 7 11.59 -11.41 3.09
N LYS A 8 11.75 -12.25 2.10
CA LYS A 8 10.87 -13.37 1.82
C LYS A 8 11.50 -14.60 2.44
N ILE A 9 10.77 -15.28 3.32
CA ILE A 9 11.27 -16.43 4.07
C ILE A 9 10.43 -17.66 3.72
N ASN A 10 11.09 -18.74 3.32
CA ASN A 10 10.44 -20.04 3.19
C ASN A 10 10.25 -20.63 4.60
N LEU A 11 9.01 -20.84 5.02
CA LEU A 11 8.71 -21.32 6.37
C LEU A 11 9.07 -22.79 6.62
N ALA A 12 9.27 -23.58 5.56
CA ALA A 12 9.70 -24.98 5.69
C ALA A 12 11.23 -25.13 5.77
N THR A 13 11.96 -24.35 4.97
CA THR A 13 13.44 -24.43 4.87
C THR A 13 14.17 -23.31 5.62
N PHE A 14 13.46 -22.24 6.00
CA PHE A 14 13.99 -21.00 6.56
C PHE A 14 14.97 -20.26 5.64
N GLU A 15 15.03 -20.62 4.37
CA GLU A 15 15.78 -19.87 3.37
C GLU A 15 15.23 -18.47 3.19
N LYS A 16 16.14 -17.50 3.08
CA LYS A 16 15.82 -16.09 2.92
C LYS A 16 16.14 -15.61 1.51
N GLU A 17 15.20 -14.87 0.96
CA GLU A 17 15.33 -14.15 -0.28
C GLU A 17 15.16 -12.65 -0.02
N LEU A 18 16.02 -11.81 -0.58
CA LEU A 18 15.99 -10.36 -0.39
C LEU A 18 15.41 -9.67 -1.61
N LEU A 19 14.41 -8.81 -1.36
CA LEU A 19 13.80 -7.95 -2.39
C LEU A 19 14.19 -6.51 -2.12
N GLN A 20 14.95 -5.91 -3.02
CA GLN A 20 15.31 -4.49 -2.96
C GLN A 20 14.13 -3.67 -3.47
N ILE A 21 13.53 -2.83 -2.61
CA ILE A 21 12.33 -2.08 -2.96
C ILE A 21 12.40 -0.58 -2.69
N GLY A 22 13.42 -0.12 -2.00
CA GLY A 22 13.58 1.29 -1.65
C GLY A 22 13.52 1.55 -0.14
N SER A 23 13.80 2.78 0.24
CA SER A 23 14.04 3.16 1.64
C SER A 23 12.79 3.12 2.50
N ASN A 24 12.94 2.53 3.67
CA ASN A 24 11.97 2.56 4.77
C ASN A 24 10.58 1.97 4.38
N PRO A 25 10.54 0.71 3.91
CA PRO A 25 9.27 0.03 3.65
C PRO A 25 8.47 -0.15 4.94
N ARG A 26 7.17 0.10 4.90
CA ARG A 26 6.30 0.05 6.08
C ARG A 26 5.23 -1.02 6.00
N ALA A 27 4.59 -1.16 4.86
CA ALA A 27 3.53 -2.13 4.67
C ALA A 27 3.63 -2.72 3.26
N ILE A 28 3.15 -3.93 3.13
CA ILE A 28 3.15 -4.68 1.87
C ILE A 28 1.80 -5.34 1.65
N VAL A 29 1.46 -5.55 0.38
CA VAL A 29 0.33 -6.37 -0.06
C VAL A 29 0.69 -7.05 -1.37
N LEU A 30 0.14 -8.23 -1.60
CA LEU A 30 0.32 -8.96 -2.86
C LEU A 30 -0.85 -8.72 -3.81
N SER A 31 -0.60 -8.79 -5.12
CA SER A 31 -1.66 -8.92 -6.11
C SER A 31 -2.43 -10.23 -5.90
N PRO A 32 -3.70 -10.32 -6.34
CA PRO A 32 -4.50 -11.54 -6.15
C PRO A 32 -3.87 -12.81 -6.73
N ASP A 33 -3.10 -12.68 -7.80
CA ASP A 33 -2.35 -13.78 -8.44
C ASP A 33 -0.97 -14.05 -7.82
N ASN A 34 -0.60 -13.29 -6.78
CA ASN A 34 0.70 -13.36 -6.08
C ASN A 34 1.92 -13.07 -6.96
N SER A 35 1.76 -12.42 -8.11
CA SER A 35 2.88 -12.10 -9.02
C SER A 35 3.57 -10.77 -8.69
N ILE A 36 2.84 -9.82 -8.12
CA ILE A 36 3.31 -8.48 -7.81
C ILE A 36 3.24 -8.21 -6.30
N LEU A 37 4.31 -7.68 -5.75
CA LEU A 37 4.34 -7.15 -4.39
C LEU A 37 4.26 -5.63 -4.45
N TYR A 38 3.28 -5.07 -3.76
CA TYR A 38 3.16 -3.64 -3.55
C TYR A 38 3.67 -3.26 -2.17
N ALA A 39 4.37 -2.15 -2.06
CA ALA A 39 4.91 -1.67 -0.79
C ALA A 39 4.81 -0.17 -0.65
N THR A 40 4.56 0.30 0.57
CA THR A 40 4.70 1.71 0.92
C THR A 40 6.12 2.01 1.34
N LEU A 41 6.67 3.12 0.83
CA LEU A 41 7.96 3.68 1.23
C LEU A 41 7.69 4.96 2.03
N ASN A 42 7.85 4.87 3.34
CA ASN A 42 7.46 5.94 4.26
C ASN A 42 8.25 7.22 4.03
N SER A 43 9.58 7.13 3.92
CA SER A 43 10.46 8.29 3.79
C SER A 43 10.19 9.12 2.52
N SER A 44 9.83 8.48 1.42
CA SER A 44 9.58 9.15 0.14
C SER A 44 8.10 9.45 -0.12
N GLY A 45 7.19 8.90 0.70
CA GLY A 45 5.74 9.05 0.49
C GLY A 45 5.26 8.37 -0.80
N ARG A 46 5.82 7.22 -1.13
CA ARG A 46 5.56 6.51 -2.39
C ARG A 46 5.00 5.12 -2.14
N VAL A 47 4.30 4.63 -3.15
CA VAL A 47 4.00 3.21 -3.31
C VAL A 47 4.80 2.70 -4.49
N VAL A 48 5.34 1.51 -4.35
CA VAL A 48 6.10 0.82 -5.39
C VAL A 48 5.49 -0.54 -5.69
N ALA A 49 5.70 -1.02 -6.91
CA ALA A 49 5.38 -2.37 -7.33
C ALA A 49 6.65 -3.10 -7.73
N SER A 50 6.81 -4.31 -7.22
CA SER A 50 7.92 -5.21 -7.55
C SER A 50 7.39 -6.49 -8.18
N ASP A 51 7.93 -6.87 -9.31
CA ASP A 51 7.68 -8.17 -9.92
C ASP A 51 8.43 -9.25 -9.15
N LEU A 52 7.72 -10.25 -8.63
CA LEU A 52 8.31 -11.27 -7.77
C LEU A 52 9.14 -12.31 -8.54
N ALA A 53 8.87 -12.52 -9.82
CA ALA A 53 9.65 -13.45 -10.64
C ALA A 53 11.02 -12.86 -11.01
N THR A 54 11.05 -11.61 -11.41
CA THR A 54 12.29 -10.90 -11.81
C THR A 54 12.98 -10.19 -10.64
N LYS A 55 12.30 -9.99 -9.51
CA LYS A 55 12.74 -9.23 -8.32
C LYS A 55 13.07 -7.77 -8.62
N LYS A 56 12.46 -7.20 -9.66
CA LYS A 56 12.70 -5.82 -10.10
C LYS A 56 11.52 -4.93 -9.76
N LEU A 57 11.82 -3.69 -9.40
CA LEU A 57 10.82 -2.63 -9.33
C LEU A 57 10.31 -2.32 -10.74
N ILE A 58 8.99 -2.33 -10.90
CA ILE A 58 8.34 -2.09 -12.20
C ILE A 58 7.54 -0.79 -12.23
N LYS A 59 7.08 -0.30 -11.07
CA LYS A 59 6.28 0.92 -10.98
C LYS A 59 6.53 1.64 -9.66
N SER A 60 6.32 2.95 -9.67
CA SER A 60 6.41 3.81 -8.48
C SER A 60 5.55 5.05 -8.65
N VAL A 61 4.80 5.44 -7.61
CA VAL A 61 4.02 6.68 -7.60
C VAL A 61 4.06 7.33 -6.23
N LYS A 62 4.11 8.68 -6.21
CA LYS A 62 3.96 9.45 -4.97
C LYS A 62 2.49 9.56 -4.60
N THR A 63 2.14 9.21 -3.37
CA THR A 63 0.77 9.24 -2.87
C THR A 63 0.52 10.37 -1.86
N GLY A 64 1.49 10.65 -1.01
CA GLY A 64 1.39 11.71 0.00
C GLY A 64 2.67 11.82 0.82
N SER A 65 2.56 12.30 2.05
CA SER A 65 3.70 12.35 2.97
C SER A 65 3.59 11.23 4.00
N ALA A 66 4.69 10.52 4.20
CA ALA A 66 4.80 9.38 5.10
C ALA A 66 3.75 8.28 4.79
N SER A 67 3.77 7.75 3.57
CA SER A 67 2.92 6.61 3.19
C SER A 67 3.20 5.43 4.11
N ARG A 68 2.18 4.92 4.80
CA ARG A 68 2.37 4.03 5.95
C ARG A 68 1.76 2.65 5.76
N SER A 69 0.48 2.57 5.49
CA SER A 69 -0.25 1.31 5.31
C SER A 69 -0.95 1.31 3.97
N LEU A 70 -1.19 0.13 3.42
CA LEU A 70 -1.95 -0.04 2.20
C LEU A 70 -2.75 -1.34 2.23
N ASP A 71 -3.80 -1.37 1.41
CA ASP A 71 -4.56 -2.57 1.09
C ASP A 71 -4.97 -2.54 -0.38
N ILE A 72 -5.45 -3.66 -0.90
CA ILE A 72 -5.79 -3.84 -2.31
C ILE A 72 -7.25 -4.27 -2.46
N SER A 73 -7.91 -3.80 -3.53
CA SER A 73 -9.24 -4.29 -3.88
C SER A 73 -9.20 -5.77 -4.24
N SER A 74 -10.32 -6.49 -4.05
CA SER A 74 -10.39 -7.94 -4.28
C SER A 74 -10.08 -8.35 -5.72
N ASP A 75 -10.37 -7.48 -6.69
CA ASP A 75 -10.05 -7.68 -8.10
C ASP A 75 -8.62 -7.25 -8.48
N GLY A 76 -7.86 -6.71 -7.53
CA GLY A 76 -6.49 -6.24 -7.75
C GLY A 76 -6.37 -4.93 -8.53
N SER A 77 -7.47 -4.28 -8.86
CA SER A 77 -7.46 -3.08 -9.73
C SER A 77 -7.03 -1.79 -9.03
N ALA A 78 -7.15 -1.73 -7.71
CA ALA A 78 -6.86 -0.52 -6.93
C ALA A 78 -6.14 -0.81 -5.62
N LEU A 79 -5.19 0.06 -5.29
CA LEU A 79 -4.55 0.15 -3.97
C LEU A 79 -5.13 1.32 -3.21
N TYR A 80 -5.30 1.14 -1.90
CA TYR A 80 -5.70 2.19 -0.96
C TYR A 80 -4.55 2.43 0.00
N VAL A 81 -4.11 3.67 0.14
CA VAL A 81 -2.88 4.04 0.85
C VAL A 81 -3.17 5.13 1.84
N VAL A 82 -2.80 4.93 3.11
CA VAL A 82 -2.79 6.00 4.10
C VAL A 82 -1.48 6.76 4.06
N ASN A 83 -1.58 8.09 4.09
CA ASN A 83 -0.45 9.01 4.14
C ASN A 83 -0.49 9.71 5.49
N PHE A 84 0.36 9.24 6.41
CA PHE A 84 0.31 9.58 7.84
C PHE A 84 0.45 11.09 8.09
N THR A 85 1.50 11.70 7.55
CA THR A 85 1.78 13.13 7.82
C THR A 85 0.89 14.09 7.04
N SER A 86 0.35 13.67 5.91
CA SER A 86 -0.56 14.52 5.12
C SER A 86 -2.04 14.32 5.43
N ASP A 87 -2.39 13.46 6.40
CA ASP A 87 -3.76 13.22 6.84
C ASP A 87 -4.71 12.77 5.71
N THR A 88 -4.18 12.08 4.71
CA THR A 88 -4.93 11.70 3.52
C THR A 88 -4.93 10.20 3.28
N ILE A 89 -5.91 9.74 2.51
CA ILE A 89 -5.86 8.46 1.81
C ILE A 89 -5.80 8.69 0.31
N SER A 90 -5.10 7.81 -0.38
CA SER A 90 -4.99 7.83 -1.84
C SER A 90 -5.47 6.51 -2.42
N LYS A 91 -6.22 6.58 -3.52
CA LYS A 91 -6.57 5.44 -4.35
C LYS A 91 -5.67 5.43 -5.59
N VAL A 92 -4.98 4.33 -5.83
CA VAL A 92 -4.04 4.17 -6.94
C VAL A 92 -4.51 3.04 -7.83
N ARG A 93 -4.65 3.29 -9.13
CA ARG A 93 -4.95 2.23 -10.11
C ARG A 93 -3.69 1.40 -10.38
N THR A 94 -3.81 0.07 -10.30
CA THR A 94 -2.65 -0.83 -10.41
C THR A 94 -2.14 -0.98 -11.85
N SER A 95 -3.01 -0.85 -12.85
CA SER A 95 -2.65 -1.04 -14.26
C SER A 95 -1.62 -0.02 -14.79
N ASP A 96 -1.76 1.25 -14.43
CA ASP A 96 -0.89 2.35 -14.87
C ASP A 96 -0.23 3.12 -13.72
N PHE A 97 -0.52 2.72 -12.48
CA PHE A 97 0.00 3.33 -11.24
C PHE A 97 -0.35 4.82 -11.10
N LYS A 98 -1.53 5.19 -11.59
CA LYS A 98 -2.05 6.55 -11.49
C LYS A 98 -2.84 6.74 -10.19
N VAL A 99 -2.59 7.85 -9.49
CA VAL A 99 -3.43 8.27 -8.36
C VAL A 99 -4.77 8.74 -8.91
N LEU A 100 -5.83 7.98 -8.64
CA LEU A 100 -7.19 8.28 -9.09
C LEU A 100 -7.88 9.29 -8.17
N GLN A 101 -7.60 9.19 -6.89
CA GLN A 101 -8.25 10.00 -5.87
C GLN A 101 -7.32 10.18 -4.67
N LYS A 102 -7.36 11.37 -4.09
CA LYS A 102 -6.73 11.68 -2.81
C LYS A 102 -7.70 12.51 -2.00
N ILE A 103 -8.06 12.03 -0.81
CA ILE A 103 -9.02 12.71 0.05
C ILE A 103 -8.47 12.85 1.46
N LYS A 104 -8.98 13.85 2.18
CA LYS A 104 -8.73 14.00 3.60
C LYS A 104 -9.34 12.81 4.34
N ALA A 105 -8.58 12.18 5.20
CA ALA A 105 -9.05 11.05 6.01
C ALA A 105 -9.36 11.50 7.43
N CYS A 106 -8.33 11.56 8.25
CA CYS A 106 -8.38 11.90 9.66
C CYS A 106 -6.98 12.34 10.09
N ASN A 107 -6.84 12.75 11.33
CA ASN A 107 -5.53 13.08 11.87
C ASN A 107 -4.69 11.80 12.00
N GLU A 108 -3.55 11.80 11.36
CA GLU A 108 -2.55 10.70 11.40
C GLU A 108 -3.15 9.31 11.10
N PRO A 109 -3.63 9.04 9.87
CA PRO A 109 -4.14 7.73 9.52
C PRO A 109 -3.01 6.69 9.52
N ILE A 110 -3.22 5.56 10.21
CA ILE A 110 -2.17 4.53 10.43
C ILE A 110 -2.49 3.18 9.82
N GLY A 111 -3.76 2.77 9.83
CA GLY A 111 -4.20 1.48 9.31
C GLY A 111 -5.25 1.65 8.24
N ILE A 112 -5.28 0.71 7.30
CA ILE A 112 -6.30 0.69 6.25
C ILE A 112 -6.61 -0.76 5.90
N THR A 113 -7.89 -1.03 5.63
CA THR A 113 -8.33 -2.31 5.08
C THR A 113 -9.48 -2.12 4.12
N TYR A 114 -9.50 -2.93 3.07
CA TYR A 114 -10.59 -2.97 2.10
C TYR A 114 -11.59 -4.08 2.48
N GLU A 115 -12.85 -3.74 2.56
CA GLU A 115 -13.95 -4.67 2.82
C GLU A 115 -14.70 -4.90 1.50
N PRO A 116 -14.64 -6.14 0.92
CA PRO A 116 -15.10 -6.39 -0.43
C PRO A 116 -16.61 -6.51 -0.59
N LEU A 117 -17.35 -6.91 0.46
CA LEU A 117 -18.79 -7.16 0.36
C LEU A 117 -19.58 -5.88 0.03
N HIS A 118 -19.26 -4.79 0.71
CA HIS A 118 -19.90 -3.48 0.52
C HIS A 118 -18.98 -2.47 -0.19
N LYS A 119 -17.79 -2.91 -0.60
CA LYS A 119 -16.76 -2.06 -1.24
C LYS A 119 -16.46 -0.83 -0.38
N ARG A 120 -16.05 -1.07 0.85
CA ARG A 120 -15.70 -0.02 1.81
C ARG A 120 -14.23 -0.06 2.16
N VAL A 121 -13.70 1.12 2.41
CA VAL A 121 -12.33 1.29 2.92
C VAL A 121 -12.42 1.77 4.36
N TRP A 122 -11.85 1.02 5.27
CA TRP A 122 -11.81 1.32 6.70
C TRP A 122 -10.44 1.86 7.06
N VAL A 123 -10.40 2.96 7.78
CA VAL A 123 -9.16 3.66 8.13
C VAL A 123 -9.11 3.86 9.63
N ALA A 124 -8.07 3.37 10.26
CA ALA A 124 -7.76 3.63 11.67
C ALA A 124 -6.89 4.89 11.78
N CYS A 125 -7.28 5.77 12.68
CA CYS A 125 -6.63 7.05 12.93
C CYS A 125 -5.92 7.04 14.28
N TYR A 126 -4.70 7.57 14.33
CA TYR A 126 -3.92 7.61 15.58
C TYR A 126 -4.63 8.42 16.68
N GLY A 127 -5.40 9.43 16.30
CA GLY A 127 -6.23 10.21 17.23
C GLY A 127 -7.45 9.48 17.81
N GLY A 128 -7.58 8.15 17.61
CA GLY A 128 -8.62 7.33 18.26
C GLY A 128 -9.93 7.23 17.49
N ALA A 129 -9.97 7.56 16.20
CA ALA A 129 -11.16 7.42 15.36
C ALA A 129 -11.00 6.29 14.33
N ILE A 130 -12.14 5.72 13.90
CA ILE A 130 -12.23 4.89 12.70
C ILE A 130 -13.10 5.62 11.69
N LYS A 131 -12.63 5.77 10.48
CA LYS A 131 -13.35 6.35 9.34
C LYS A 131 -13.65 5.26 8.31
N VAL A 132 -14.84 5.36 7.72
CA VAL A 132 -15.29 4.42 6.68
C VAL A 132 -15.64 5.21 5.43
N PHE A 133 -15.07 4.80 4.31
CA PHE A 133 -15.30 5.43 3.00
C PHE A 133 -15.92 4.41 2.05
N SER A 134 -16.90 4.82 1.29
CA SER A 134 -17.45 4.00 0.22
C SER A 134 -16.56 4.07 -1.01
N ASP A 135 -16.16 2.93 -1.56
CA ASP A 135 -15.44 2.86 -2.83
C ASP A 135 -16.43 2.78 -4.00
N SER A 136 -17.32 3.74 -4.08
CA SER A 136 -18.29 3.84 -5.18
C SER A 136 -17.74 4.53 -6.42
N LEU A 137 -16.53 5.08 -6.37
CA LEU A 137 -16.03 6.02 -7.36
C LEU A 137 -14.77 5.53 -8.08
N VAL A 138 -14.77 5.76 -9.37
CA VAL A 138 -13.65 5.75 -10.31
C VAL A 138 -12.72 4.54 -10.22
N ARG A 139 -12.94 3.66 -11.12
CA ARG A 139 -12.00 2.55 -11.40
C ARG A 139 -11.15 2.86 -12.62
#